data_45728f7a9aae89a1132f0de887f09e91
#
_entry.id   45728f7a9aae89a1132f0de887f09e91
#
_cell.length_a   1.000
_cell.length_b   1.000
_cell.length_c   1.000
_cell.angle_alpha   90.00
_cell.angle_beta   90.00
_cell.angle_gamma   90.00
#
_symmetry.space_group_name_H-M   'P 1'
#
loop_
_entity.id
_entity.type
_entity.pdbx_description
1 polymer ?
#
loop_
_entity_poly.entity_id
_entity_poly.type
_entity_poly.pdbx_seq_one_letter_code
_entity_poly.pdbx_strand_id
1 'polypeptide(L)'
;MTNSAIFPVMVESAEAKRKRALSMYRTLTKSYPNVRCELNFKNPLQLLVATVLSAQCTDKRVNIVTTELFKKYKSINDFADADIRELQKIIKSTGFFRAKAKNIKGLSKAIRNEHKGKVPQTLEELTKLPGVGRKTANVVLGHAFGIPGITVDTHFGRLSRRFGWTNQTDPVKVEFEVMKLIPEKEWTNLSQRLIWHGRRVCFARRPACGACSLKKLCPSFGIGEVDLSKASKLVKSESDFR
;
A
#
# COMPACT_ATOMS: atom_id res chain seq x y z
N MET A 1 -21.51 -50.80 -6.21
CA MET A 1 -20.76 -50.29 -5.08
C MET A 1 -19.62 -49.47 -5.65
N THR A 2 -19.82 -48.15 -5.79
CA THR A 2 -18.81 -47.23 -6.35
C THR A 2 -17.97 -46.66 -5.22
N ASN A 3 -16.75 -47.12 -5.13
CA ASN A 3 -15.75 -46.65 -4.14
C ASN A 3 -15.30 -45.25 -4.59
N SER A 4 -15.91 -44.19 -4.06
CA SER A 4 -15.41 -42.82 -4.19
C SER A 4 -14.14 -42.70 -3.33
N ALA A 5 -13.00 -42.81 -3.96
CA ALA A 5 -11.74 -42.49 -3.30
C ALA A 5 -11.76 -40.99 -2.94
N ILE A 6 -11.99 -40.68 -1.67
CA ILE A 6 -11.80 -39.33 -1.11
C ILE A 6 -10.28 -39.15 -1.05
N PHE A 7 -9.72 -38.49 -2.06
CA PHE A 7 -8.35 -38.03 -1.99
C PHE A 7 -8.27 -36.97 -0.88
N PRO A 8 -7.41 -37.13 0.15
CA PRO A 8 -7.26 -36.12 1.16
C PRO A 8 -6.74 -34.84 0.48
N VAL A 9 -7.48 -33.74 0.65
CA VAL A 9 -7.02 -32.42 0.26
C VAL A 9 -5.74 -32.17 1.10
N MET A 10 -4.58 -32.34 0.47
CA MET A 10 -3.30 -32.09 1.15
C MET A 10 -3.25 -30.59 1.53
N VAL A 11 -3.44 -30.31 2.78
CA VAL A 11 -3.27 -28.96 3.33
C VAL A 11 -1.80 -28.59 3.17
N GLU A 12 -1.52 -27.51 2.45
CA GLU A 12 -0.16 -27.03 2.23
C GLU A 12 0.53 -26.78 3.59
N SER A 13 1.70 -27.36 3.83
CA SER A 13 2.45 -27.15 5.07
C SER A 13 2.92 -25.69 5.19
N ALA A 14 3.16 -25.21 6.41
CA ALA A 14 3.66 -23.86 6.65
C ALA A 14 4.99 -23.59 5.91
N GLU A 15 5.86 -24.60 5.84
CA GLU A 15 7.13 -24.50 5.11
C GLU A 15 6.93 -24.42 3.60
N ALA A 16 6.06 -25.25 3.03
CA ALA A 16 5.71 -25.22 1.61
C ALA A 16 5.11 -23.87 1.23
N LYS A 17 4.17 -23.35 2.04
CA LYS A 17 3.59 -22.02 1.89
C LYS A 17 4.66 -20.94 1.88
N ARG A 18 5.60 -20.97 2.81
CA ARG A 18 6.70 -20.00 2.88
C ARG A 18 7.60 -20.08 1.65
N LYS A 19 7.99 -21.29 1.22
CA LYS A 19 8.79 -21.49 -0.02
C LYS A 19 8.07 -20.92 -1.24
N ARG A 20 6.78 -21.19 -1.38
CA ARG A 20 5.95 -20.68 -2.47
C ARG A 20 5.82 -19.14 -2.40
N ALA A 21 5.59 -18.57 -1.22
CA ALA A 21 5.52 -17.12 -1.04
C ALA A 21 6.83 -16.43 -1.43
N LEU A 22 7.98 -16.97 -1.04
CA LEU A 22 9.29 -16.47 -1.44
C LEU A 22 9.52 -16.57 -2.95
N SER A 23 9.09 -17.65 -3.60
CA SER A 23 9.17 -17.80 -5.05
C SER A 23 8.29 -16.80 -5.78
N MET A 24 7.07 -16.55 -5.28
CA MET A 24 6.18 -15.52 -5.81
C MET A 24 6.80 -14.12 -5.63
N TYR A 25 7.37 -13.83 -4.45
CA TYR A 25 8.04 -12.56 -4.20
C TYR A 25 9.24 -12.32 -5.14
N ARG A 26 10.08 -13.34 -5.37
CA ARG A 26 11.19 -13.24 -6.34
C ARG A 26 10.70 -12.97 -7.76
N THR A 27 9.58 -13.58 -8.15
CA THR A 27 8.96 -13.35 -9.46
C THR A 27 8.43 -11.92 -9.56
N LEU A 28 7.77 -11.41 -8.51
CA LEU A 28 7.33 -10.01 -8.44
C LEU A 28 8.50 -9.03 -8.47
N THR A 29 9.63 -9.38 -7.85
CA THR A 29 10.85 -8.56 -7.90
C THR A 29 11.38 -8.42 -9.33
N LYS A 30 11.35 -9.50 -10.11
CA LYS A 30 11.72 -9.46 -11.53
C LYS A 30 10.70 -8.67 -12.37
N SER A 31 9.41 -8.81 -12.08
CA SER A 31 8.34 -8.09 -12.80
C SER A 31 8.32 -6.60 -12.48
N TYR A 32 8.70 -6.22 -11.26
CA TYR A 32 8.67 -4.85 -10.75
C TYR A 32 9.98 -4.52 -10.03
N PRO A 33 11.12 -4.40 -10.76
CA PRO A 33 12.44 -4.20 -10.11
C PRO A 33 12.53 -2.85 -9.38
N ASN A 34 11.96 -1.80 -9.96
CA ASN A 34 12.12 -0.42 -9.50
C ASN A 34 10.83 0.12 -8.84
N VAL A 35 10.29 -0.63 -7.86
CA VAL A 35 9.11 -0.15 -7.13
C VAL A 35 9.47 1.05 -6.25
N ARG A 36 8.55 2.02 -6.24
CA ARG A 36 8.69 3.23 -5.42
C ARG A 36 7.33 3.70 -4.95
N CYS A 37 7.32 4.55 -3.94
CA CYS A 37 6.13 5.31 -3.57
C CYS A 37 5.66 6.17 -4.75
N GLU A 38 4.38 6.13 -5.06
CA GLU A 38 3.80 6.93 -6.17
C GLU A 38 3.46 8.37 -5.75
N LEU A 39 3.50 8.67 -4.44
CA LEU A 39 3.40 10.03 -3.91
C LEU A 39 4.74 10.76 -4.05
N ASN A 40 4.68 12.02 -4.49
CA ASN A 40 5.85 12.89 -4.61
C ASN A 40 6.16 13.55 -3.26
N PHE A 41 7.38 13.39 -2.76
CA PHE A 41 7.83 14.01 -1.52
C PHE A 41 9.35 14.23 -1.53
N LYS A 42 9.82 15.20 -0.72
CA LYS A 42 11.24 15.49 -0.52
C LYS A 42 11.71 15.20 0.92
N ASN A 43 10.79 15.05 1.86
CA ASN A 43 11.10 14.83 3.27
C ASN A 43 9.95 14.09 3.97
N PRO A 44 10.15 13.58 5.20
CA PRO A 44 9.13 12.81 5.94
C PRO A 44 7.82 13.56 6.18
N LEU A 45 7.87 14.88 6.43
CA LEU A 45 6.66 15.70 6.61
C LEU A 45 5.80 15.71 5.35
N GLN A 46 6.42 15.94 4.19
CA GLN A 46 5.71 15.93 2.92
C GLN A 46 5.08 14.57 2.63
N LEU A 47 5.78 13.46 2.91
CA LEU A 47 5.21 12.13 2.74
C LEU A 47 4.04 11.90 3.69
N LEU A 48 4.16 12.29 4.96
CA LEU A 48 3.08 12.16 5.94
C LEU A 48 1.82 12.92 5.50
N VAL A 49 1.96 14.20 5.12
CA VAL A 49 0.87 15.02 4.62
C VAL A 49 0.27 14.45 3.34
N ALA A 50 1.09 14.07 2.36
CA ALA A 50 0.62 13.47 1.11
C ALA A 50 -0.14 12.16 1.36
N THR A 51 0.33 11.32 2.29
CA THR A 51 -0.34 10.07 2.64
C THR A 51 -1.69 10.31 3.33
N VAL A 52 -1.81 11.31 4.20
CA VAL A 52 -3.10 11.72 4.76
C VAL A 52 -4.05 12.19 3.65
N LEU A 53 -3.54 12.96 2.67
CA LEU A 53 -4.35 13.41 1.54
C LEU A 53 -4.78 12.28 0.60
N SER A 54 -4.02 11.17 0.52
CA SER A 54 -4.31 10.03 -0.37
C SER A 54 -5.49 9.16 0.10
N ALA A 55 -5.99 9.36 1.32
CA ALA A 55 -7.18 8.66 1.79
C ALA A 55 -8.39 8.93 0.86
N GLN A 56 -8.87 7.87 0.20
CA GLN A 56 -9.95 7.92 -0.81
C GLN A 56 -9.69 8.94 -1.95
N CYS A 57 -8.43 9.13 -2.33
CA CYS A 57 -8.00 9.99 -3.42
C CYS A 57 -6.90 9.29 -4.22
N THR A 58 -6.83 9.56 -5.53
CA THR A 58 -5.77 9.00 -6.37
C THR A 58 -4.44 9.69 -6.12
N ASP A 59 -3.34 8.93 -6.19
CA ASP A 59 -1.98 9.47 -6.01
C ASP A 59 -1.69 10.60 -7.02
N LYS A 60 -2.15 10.45 -8.28
CA LYS A 60 -2.08 11.50 -9.30
C LYS A 60 -2.72 12.83 -8.84
N ARG A 61 -3.92 12.77 -8.29
CA ARG A 61 -4.60 13.98 -7.78
C ARG A 61 -3.86 14.58 -6.59
N VAL A 62 -3.39 13.73 -5.66
CA VAL A 62 -2.60 14.18 -4.52
C VAL A 62 -1.33 14.89 -4.99
N ASN A 63 -0.59 14.32 -5.94
CA ASN A 63 0.64 14.91 -6.47
C ASN A 63 0.41 16.29 -7.10
N ILE A 64 -0.70 16.47 -7.83
CA ILE A 64 -1.08 17.80 -8.38
C ILE A 64 -1.29 18.81 -7.25
N VAL A 65 -2.07 18.42 -6.24
CA VAL A 65 -2.40 19.31 -5.11
C VAL A 65 -1.18 19.63 -4.26
N THR A 66 -0.34 18.64 -3.98
CA THR A 66 0.84 18.82 -3.12
C THR A 66 1.91 19.68 -3.76
N THR A 67 1.94 19.80 -5.08
CA THR A 67 2.84 20.73 -5.78
C THR A 67 2.65 22.17 -5.31
N GLU A 68 1.40 22.64 -5.24
CA GLU A 68 1.10 24.00 -4.74
C GLU A 68 1.12 24.06 -3.20
N LEU A 69 0.63 23.02 -2.54
CA LEU A 69 0.61 22.94 -1.08
C LEU A 69 2.00 23.11 -0.47
N PHE A 70 3.01 22.40 -0.99
CA PHE A 70 4.37 22.42 -0.46
C PHE A 70 5.21 23.62 -0.91
N LYS A 71 4.75 24.39 -1.91
CA LYS A 71 5.31 25.73 -2.18
C LYS A 71 4.97 26.70 -1.07
N LYS A 72 3.74 26.60 -0.55
CA LYS A 72 3.21 27.51 0.48
C LYS A 72 3.61 27.08 1.89
N TYR A 73 3.40 25.82 2.24
CA TYR A 73 3.67 25.26 3.56
C TYR A 73 4.93 24.40 3.50
N LYS A 74 6.06 24.95 3.96
CA LYS A 74 7.40 24.35 3.85
C LYS A 74 7.84 23.61 5.10
N SER A 75 7.28 23.99 6.25
CA SER A 75 7.68 23.51 7.58
C SER A 75 6.48 23.00 8.39
N ILE A 76 6.77 22.33 9.49
CA ILE A 76 5.77 21.92 10.48
C ILE A 76 5.05 23.14 11.07
N ASN A 77 5.78 24.23 11.32
CA ASN A 77 5.20 25.46 11.86
C ASN A 77 4.19 26.06 10.89
N ASP A 78 4.50 26.10 9.59
CA ASP A 78 3.58 26.62 8.58
C ASP A 78 2.25 25.86 8.59
N PHE A 79 2.30 24.51 8.68
CA PHE A 79 1.09 23.69 8.78
C PHE A 79 0.37 23.83 10.12
N ALA A 80 1.11 23.92 11.23
CA ALA A 80 0.53 24.07 12.57
C ALA A 80 -0.22 25.41 12.74
N ASP A 81 0.30 26.45 12.12
CA ASP A 81 -0.26 27.80 12.19
C ASP A 81 -1.15 28.17 10.99
N ALA A 82 -1.29 27.24 10.02
CA ALA A 82 -2.06 27.45 8.80
C ALA A 82 -3.47 28.00 9.08
N ASP A 83 -3.91 28.97 8.28
CA ASP A 83 -5.33 29.30 8.21
C ASP A 83 -6.10 28.11 7.67
N ILE A 84 -7.08 27.65 8.44
CA ILE A 84 -7.81 26.42 8.13
C ILE A 84 -8.64 26.55 6.84
N ARG A 85 -9.18 27.73 6.56
CA ARG A 85 -10.00 27.96 5.37
C ARG A 85 -9.15 27.96 4.11
N GLU A 86 -7.96 28.54 4.21
CA GLU A 86 -7.00 28.56 3.12
C GLU A 86 -6.45 27.17 2.82
N LEU A 87 -6.05 26.41 3.86
CA LEU A 87 -5.63 25.01 3.73
C LEU A 87 -6.72 24.17 3.06
N GLN A 88 -7.97 24.30 3.51
CA GLN A 88 -9.13 23.64 2.91
C GLN A 88 -9.31 23.99 1.42
N LYS A 89 -9.13 25.26 1.06
CA LYS A 89 -9.23 25.71 -0.34
C LYS A 89 -8.21 25.00 -1.24
N ILE A 90 -6.96 24.93 -0.81
CA ILE A 90 -5.88 24.29 -1.58
C ILE A 90 -6.14 22.80 -1.77
N ILE A 91 -6.52 22.07 -0.70
CA ILE A 91 -6.68 20.61 -0.75
C ILE A 91 -8.09 20.15 -1.16
N LYS A 92 -9.01 21.08 -1.54
CA LYS A 92 -10.42 20.79 -1.80
C LYS A 92 -10.64 19.61 -2.74
N SER A 93 -9.85 19.51 -3.79
CA SER A 93 -10.00 18.46 -4.82
C SER A 93 -9.56 17.07 -4.39
N THR A 94 -9.00 16.91 -3.17
CA THR A 94 -8.62 15.58 -2.64
C THR A 94 -9.79 14.84 -1.96
N GLY A 95 -10.97 15.46 -1.84
CA GLY A 95 -12.13 14.92 -1.11
C GLY A 95 -11.92 14.95 0.41
N PHE A 96 -13.00 14.90 1.17
CA PHE A 96 -12.97 14.96 2.65
C PHE A 96 -12.07 16.07 3.21
N PHE A 97 -11.93 17.14 2.47
CA PHE A 97 -10.91 18.18 2.69
C PHE A 97 -11.02 18.87 4.05
N ARG A 98 -12.23 18.98 4.63
CA ARG A 98 -12.42 19.60 5.97
C ARG A 98 -11.75 18.74 7.05
N ALA A 99 -12.02 17.43 7.04
CA ALA A 99 -11.40 16.49 7.98
C ALA A 99 -9.89 16.40 7.76
N LYS A 100 -9.45 16.30 6.49
CA LYS A 100 -8.02 16.27 6.14
C LYS A 100 -7.28 17.52 6.59
N ALA A 101 -7.83 18.71 6.38
CA ALA A 101 -7.24 19.96 6.84
C ALA A 101 -7.11 20.01 8.37
N LYS A 102 -8.19 19.62 9.09
CA LYS A 102 -8.17 19.51 10.55
C LYS A 102 -7.07 18.56 11.02
N ASN A 103 -6.98 17.37 10.40
CA ASN A 103 -5.97 16.36 10.73
C ASN A 103 -4.54 16.87 10.44
N ILE A 104 -4.29 17.46 9.27
CA ILE A 104 -2.96 18.00 8.91
C ILE A 104 -2.53 19.09 9.89
N LYS A 105 -3.42 20.03 10.21
CA LYS A 105 -3.12 21.06 11.21
C LYS A 105 -2.89 20.45 12.59
N GLY A 106 -3.72 19.48 13.00
CA GLY A 106 -3.63 18.80 14.29
C GLY A 106 -2.34 17.99 14.45
N LEU A 107 -2.00 17.14 13.46
CA LEU A 107 -0.76 16.38 13.50
C LEU A 107 0.49 17.28 13.50
N SER A 108 0.46 18.39 12.78
CA SER A 108 1.58 19.34 12.77
C SER A 108 1.77 20.02 14.12
N LYS A 109 0.67 20.38 14.81
CA LYS A 109 0.72 20.90 16.18
C LYS A 109 1.28 19.86 17.15
N ALA A 110 0.82 18.60 17.07
CA ALA A 110 1.34 17.51 17.90
C ALA A 110 2.84 17.28 17.66
N ILE A 111 3.27 17.21 16.38
CA ILE A 111 4.70 17.04 16.06
C ILE A 111 5.54 18.20 16.58
N ARG A 112 5.07 19.44 16.46
CA ARG A 112 5.75 20.62 17.00
C ARG A 112 5.93 20.55 18.51
N ASN A 113 4.84 20.25 19.22
CA ASN A 113 4.79 20.37 20.67
C ASN A 113 5.37 19.15 21.40
N GLU A 114 5.18 17.94 20.86
CA GLU A 114 5.49 16.68 21.53
C GLU A 114 6.73 15.99 20.96
N HIS A 115 7.10 16.30 19.69
CA HIS A 115 8.21 15.65 18.99
C HIS A 115 9.30 16.61 18.52
N LYS A 116 9.43 17.79 19.16
CA LYS A 116 10.46 18.80 18.87
C LYS A 116 10.53 19.19 17.37
N GLY A 117 9.38 19.22 16.71
CA GLY A 117 9.29 19.55 15.29
C GLY A 117 9.77 18.47 14.31
N LYS A 118 10.03 17.25 14.75
CA LYS A 118 10.48 16.13 13.91
C LYS A 118 9.39 15.06 13.78
N VAL A 119 9.14 14.58 12.57
CA VAL A 119 8.21 13.47 12.35
C VAL A 119 8.70 12.24 13.13
N PRO A 120 7.84 11.62 13.95
CA PRO A 120 8.21 10.44 14.73
C PRO A 120 8.64 9.26 13.85
N GLN A 121 9.50 8.38 14.42
CA GLN A 121 10.04 7.22 13.70
C GLN A 121 9.61 5.89 14.30
N THR A 122 8.56 5.88 15.10
CA THR A 122 7.95 4.64 15.61
C THR A 122 6.50 4.53 15.18
N LEU A 123 6.04 3.30 15.00
CA LEU A 123 4.65 3.02 14.64
C LEU A 123 3.69 3.55 15.72
N GLU A 124 4.08 3.39 16.98
CA GLU A 124 3.28 3.81 18.12
C GLU A 124 3.08 5.31 18.16
N GLU A 125 4.15 6.10 18.03
CA GLU A 125 4.07 7.56 18.04
C GLU A 125 3.32 8.11 16.83
N LEU A 126 3.59 7.56 15.64
CA LEU A 126 2.90 7.98 14.42
C LEU A 126 1.39 7.75 14.49
N THR A 127 0.95 6.62 15.04
CA THR A 127 -0.49 6.30 15.13
C THR A 127 -1.24 7.11 16.18
N LYS A 128 -0.55 7.81 17.09
CA LYS A 128 -1.15 8.78 18.01
C LYS A 128 -1.45 10.13 17.32
N LEU A 129 -0.84 10.40 16.18
CA LEU A 129 -1.05 11.66 15.46
C LEU A 129 -2.46 11.71 14.82
N PRO A 130 -3.14 12.86 14.85
CA PRO A 130 -4.44 13.03 14.23
C PRO A 130 -4.46 12.63 12.75
N GLY A 131 -5.37 11.71 12.38
CA GLY A 131 -5.55 11.26 11.01
C GLY A 131 -4.48 10.27 10.51
N VAL A 132 -3.62 9.78 11.38
CA VAL A 132 -2.57 8.82 11.05
C VAL A 132 -2.95 7.45 11.59
N GLY A 133 -3.39 6.57 10.70
CA GLY A 133 -3.61 5.15 11.01
C GLY A 133 -2.37 4.30 10.73
N ARG A 134 -2.42 3.02 11.14
CA ARG A 134 -1.34 2.04 10.97
C ARG A 134 -0.80 1.98 9.52
N LYS A 135 -1.70 2.00 8.53
CA LYS A 135 -1.32 2.01 7.12
C LYS A 135 -0.46 3.24 6.77
N THR A 136 -0.90 4.44 7.18
CA THR A 136 -0.18 5.69 6.94
C THR A 136 1.18 5.68 7.62
N ALA A 137 1.25 5.21 8.87
CA ALA A 137 2.49 5.09 9.62
C ALA A 137 3.49 4.15 8.92
N ASN A 138 3.06 2.96 8.47
CA ASN A 138 3.92 2.02 7.74
C ASN A 138 4.44 2.61 6.41
N VAL A 139 3.62 3.38 5.69
CA VAL A 139 4.08 4.09 4.49
C VAL A 139 5.21 5.07 4.82
N VAL A 140 5.02 5.90 5.86
CA VAL A 140 6.01 6.91 6.27
C VAL A 140 7.28 6.25 6.77
N LEU A 141 7.17 5.25 7.64
CA LEU A 141 8.32 4.51 8.17
C LEU A 141 9.14 3.88 7.05
N GLY A 142 8.48 3.16 6.14
CA GLY A 142 9.15 2.43 5.07
C GLY A 142 9.81 3.35 4.04
N HIS A 143 9.12 4.40 3.59
CA HIS A 143 9.60 5.21 2.48
C HIS A 143 10.39 6.45 2.87
N ALA A 144 10.18 7.00 4.07
CA ALA A 144 10.92 8.18 4.51
C ALA A 144 12.08 7.85 5.44
N PHE A 145 12.01 6.73 6.16
CA PHE A 145 13.01 6.36 7.16
C PHE A 145 13.71 5.03 6.90
N GLY A 146 13.25 4.25 5.90
CA GLY A 146 13.82 2.93 5.62
C GLY A 146 13.52 1.88 6.70
N ILE A 147 12.57 2.15 7.60
CA ILE A 147 12.14 1.23 8.65
C ILE A 147 11.10 0.28 8.06
N PRO A 148 11.39 -1.04 7.96
CA PRO A 148 10.51 -1.97 7.28
C PRO A 148 9.12 -2.06 7.92
N GLY A 149 8.08 -2.06 7.07
CA GLY A 149 6.71 -2.27 7.49
C GLY A 149 5.84 -2.74 6.33
N ILE A 150 4.85 -3.58 6.63
CA ILE A 150 3.88 -4.02 5.65
C ILE A 150 2.70 -3.06 5.61
N THR A 151 2.47 -2.48 4.44
CA THR A 151 1.30 -1.62 4.18
C THR A 151 0.16 -2.47 3.61
N VAL A 152 -0.83 -2.80 4.42
CA VAL A 152 -2.00 -3.55 3.97
C VAL A 152 -3.08 -2.59 3.48
N ASP A 153 -3.16 -2.43 2.17
CA ASP A 153 -4.28 -1.76 1.50
C ASP A 153 -5.26 -2.78 0.89
N THR A 154 -6.26 -2.31 0.16
CA THR A 154 -7.25 -3.18 -0.50
C THR A 154 -6.63 -4.10 -1.56
N HIS A 155 -5.58 -3.66 -2.26
CA HIS A 155 -4.84 -4.48 -3.22
C HIS A 155 -4.02 -5.55 -2.49
N PHE A 156 -3.23 -5.15 -1.51
CA PHE A 156 -2.41 -6.06 -0.72
C PHE A 156 -3.26 -7.16 -0.06
N GLY A 157 -4.31 -6.80 0.68
CA GLY A 157 -5.17 -7.77 1.35
C GLY A 157 -5.87 -8.72 0.38
N ARG A 158 -6.35 -8.22 -0.77
CA ARG A 158 -6.93 -9.06 -1.83
C ARG A 158 -5.92 -10.05 -2.38
N LEU A 159 -4.72 -9.60 -2.72
CA LEU A 159 -3.69 -10.45 -3.29
C LEU A 159 -3.17 -11.48 -2.29
N SER A 160 -2.95 -11.10 -1.03
CA SER A 160 -2.53 -12.01 0.02
C SER A 160 -3.51 -13.19 0.18
N ARG A 161 -4.82 -12.92 0.11
CA ARG A 161 -5.83 -13.99 0.13
C ARG A 161 -5.80 -14.84 -1.15
N ARG A 162 -5.74 -14.22 -2.33
CA ARG A 162 -5.65 -14.95 -3.62
C ARG A 162 -4.41 -15.81 -3.73
N PHE A 163 -3.30 -15.37 -3.14
CA PHE A 163 -2.05 -16.14 -3.10
C PHE A 163 -2.06 -17.24 -2.03
N GLY A 164 -3.16 -17.35 -1.26
CA GLY A 164 -3.24 -18.32 -0.18
C GLY A 164 -2.24 -18.03 0.96
N TRP A 165 -1.79 -16.80 1.10
CA TRP A 165 -0.88 -16.42 2.18
C TRP A 165 -1.62 -16.27 3.51
N THR A 166 -2.88 -15.85 3.45
CA THR A 166 -3.77 -15.65 4.59
C THR A 166 -5.23 -15.86 4.19
N ASN A 167 -6.06 -16.21 5.16
CA ASN A 167 -7.52 -16.19 5.04
C ASN A 167 -8.15 -14.99 5.77
N GLN A 168 -7.32 -14.18 6.45
CA GLN A 168 -7.79 -13.03 7.22
C GLN A 168 -8.32 -11.91 6.34
N THR A 169 -9.30 -11.17 6.86
CA THR A 169 -9.83 -9.96 6.25
C THR A 169 -9.41 -8.69 7.00
N ASP A 170 -9.13 -8.81 8.28
CA ASP A 170 -8.60 -7.73 9.11
C ASP A 170 -7.17 -7.37 8.68
N PRO A 171 -6.90 -6.08 8.34
CA PRO A 171 -5.60 -5.68 7.83
C PRO A 171 -4.42 -5.96 8.77
N VAL A 172 -4.63 -5.87 10.08
CA VAL A 172 -3.56 -6.11 11.08
C VAL A 172 -3.22 -7.60 11.14
N LYS A 173 -4.24 -8.46 11.11
CA LYS A 173 -4.03 -9.91 11.08
C LYS A 173 -3.35 -10.33 9.77
N VAL A 174 -3.76 -9.77 8.63
CA VAL A 174 -3.09 -9.98 7.33
C VAL A 174 -1.61 -9.59 7.40
N GLU A 175 -1.30 -8.42 7.96
CA GLU A 175 0.06 -7.93 8.15
C GLU A 175 0.91 -8.97 8.90
N PHE A 176 0.48 -9.38 10.10
CA PHE A 176 1.23 -10.32 10.93
C PHE A 176 1.37 -11.73 10.32
N GLU A 177 0.38 -12.21 9.57
CA GLU A 177 0.51 -13.50 8.88
C GLU A 177 1.52 -13.44 7.72
N VAL A 178 1.51 -12.36 6.95
CA VAL A 178 2.44 -12.19 5.83
C VAL A 178 3.88 -11.93 6.30
N MET A 179 4.07 -11.24 7.42
CA MET A 179 5.38 -11.04 8.05
C MET A 179 6.10 -12.38 8.32
N LYS A 180 5.37 -13.44 8.64
CA LYS A 180 5.95 -14.78 8.86
C LYS A 180 6.48 -15.44 7.58
N LEU A 181 6.04 -14.98 6.40
CA LEU A 181 6.36 -15.60 5.11
C LEU A 181 7.54 -14.93 4.41
N ILE A 182 7.74 -13.64 4.61
CA ILE A 182 8.69 -12.79 3.86
C ILE A 182 9.69 -12.15 4.83
N PRO A 183 10.98 -12.11 4.50
CA PRO A 183 11.99 -11.45 5.34
C PRO A 183 11.68 -9.98 5.59
N GLU A 184 11.97 -9.50 6.79
CA GLU A 184 11.65 -8.15 7.26
C GLU A 184 12.14 -7.05 6.31
N LYS A 185 13.38 -7.12 5.89
CA LYS A 185 14.00 -6.15 4.97
C LYS A 185 13.23 -5.94 3.66
N GLU A 186 12.36 -6.87 3.29
CA GLU A 186 11.59 -6.85 2.05
C GLU A 186 10.16 -6.29 2.22
N TRP A 187 9.68 -6.04 3.44
CA TRP A 187 8.27 -5.74 3.71
C TRP A 187 7.75 -4.49 2.99
N THR A 188 8.53 -3.41 3.00
CA THR A 188 8.15 -2.17 2.29
C THR A 188 8.03 -2.40 0.78
N ASN A 189 9.04 -3.05 0.19
CA ASN A 189 9.07 -3.34 -1.24
C ASN A 189 8.01 -4.38 -1.64
N LEU A 190 7.75 -5.37 -0.79
CA LEU A 190 6.65 -6.32 -0.97
C LEU A 190 5.32 -5.59 -1.09
N SER A 191 5.06 -4.66 -0.18
CA SER A 191 3.83 -3.87 -0.17
C SER A 191 3.63 -3.14 -1.49
N GLN A 192 4.65 -2.47 -1.97
CA GLN A 192 4.58 -1.75 -3.25
C GLN A 192 4.40 -2.70 -4.45
N ARG A 193 5.11 -3.84 -4.47
CA ARG A 193 4.98 -4.83 -5.56
C ARG A 193 3.57 -5.42 -5.61
N LEU A 194 2.96 -5.73 -4.48
CA LEU A 194 1.58 -6.22 -4.43
C LEU A 194 0.58 -5.14 -4.87
N ILE A 195 0.76 -3.90 -4.43
CA ILE A 195 -0.09 -2.79 -4.86
C ILE A 195 0.01 -2.61 -6.38
N TRP A 196 1.22 -2.57 -6.93
CA TRP A 196 1.44 -2.44 -8.36
C TRP A 196 0.86 -3.61 -9.16
N HIS A 197 1.09 -4.83 -8.70
CA HIS A 197 0.53 -6.03 -9.34
C HIS A 197 -1.01 -6.04 -9.28
N GLY A 198 -1.58 -5.61 -8.16
CA GLY A 198 -3.02 -5.49 -7.97
C GLY A 198 -3.69 -4.42 -8.82
N ARG A 199 -2.95 -3.34 -9.14
CA ARG A 199 -3.41 -2.27 -10.02
C ARG A 199 -3.27 -2.61 -11.50
N ARG A 200 -2.28 -3.42 -11.88
CA ARG A 200 -1.87 -3.63 -13.27
C ARG A 200 -2.27 -4.98 -13.86
N VAL A 201 -2.39 -6.02 -13.05
CA VAL A 201 -2.60 -7.40 -13.52
C VAL A 201 -3.71 -8.10 -12.76
N CYS A 202 -3.61 -8.14 -11.42
CA CYS A 202 -4.53 -8.88 -10.58
C CYS A 202 -5.67 -7.99 -10.08
N PHE A 203 -6.54 -7.53 -11.00
CA PHE A 203 -7.69 -6.67 -10.70
C PHE A 203 -8.69 -7.32 -9.76
N ALA A 204 -9.54 -6.50 -9.10
CA ALA A 204 -10.62 -7.01 -8.24
C ALA A 204 -11.63 -7.83 -9.05
N ARG A 205 -12.04 -7.31 -10.20
CA ARG A 205 -12.90 -7.98 -11.17
C ARG A 205 -12.08 -8.38 -12.39
N ARG A 206 -12.28 -9.60 -12.90
CA ARG A 206 -11.65 -10.14 -14.12
C ARG A 206 -10.12 -9.91 -14.18
N PRO A 207 -9.32 -10.47 -13.25
CA PRO A 207 -7.87 -10.36 -13.30
C PRO A 207 -7.30 -11.02 -14.57
N ALA A 208 -6.17 -10.51 -15.04
CA ALA A 208 -5.49 -10.98 -16.25
C ALA A 208 -4.64 -12.24 -15.95
N CYS A 209 -5.28 -13.34 -15.55
CA CYS A 209 -4.60 -14.57 -15.07
C CYS A 209 -3.66 -15.17 -16.13
N GLY A 210 -4.06 -15.20 -17.41
CA GLY A 210 -3.26 -15.77 -18.51
C GLY A 210 -1.94 -15.04 -18.74
N ALA A 211 -1.92 -13.71 -18.52
CA ALA A 211 -0.72 -12.85 -18.67
C ALA A 211 0.04 -12.66 -17.34
N CYS A 212 -0.43 -13.23 -16.24
CA CYS A 212 0.18 -13.06 -14.92
C CYS A 212 1.49 -13.86 -14.80
N SER A 213 2.56 -13.20 -14.40
CA SER A 213 3.87 -13.84 -14.15
C SER A 213 3.83 -14.89 -13.02
N LEU A 214 2.83 -14.79 -12.14
CA LEU A 214 2.64 -15.70 -11.01
C LEU A 214 1.72 -16.91 -11.32
N LYS A 215 1.21 -17.05 -12.53
CA LYS A 215 0.19 -18.05 -12.88
C LYS A 215 0.50 -19.49 -12.45
N LYS A 216 1.78 -19.90 -12.51
CA LYS A 216 2.24 -21.25 -12.10
C LYS A 216 2.28 -21.46 -10.58
N LEU A 217 2.31 -20.41 -9.80
CA LEU A 217 2.45 -20.43 -8.33
C LEU A 217 1.16 -20.02 -7.62
N CYS A 218 0.18 -19.48 -8.36
CA CYS A 218 -1.02 -18.88 -7.79
C CYS A 218 -2.14 -19.92 -7.60
N PRO A 219 -2.56 -20.19 -6.35
CA PRO A 219 -3.66 -21.14 -6.09
C PRO A 219 -5.01 -20.64 -6.61
N SER A 220 -5.16 -19.34 -6.84
CA SER A 220 -6.35 -18.72 -7.43
C SER A 220 -6.25 -18.54 -8.96
N PHE A 221 -5.30 -19.20 -9.64
CA PHE A 221 -5.26 -19.15 -11.10
C PHE A 221 -6.60 -19.63 -11.69
N GLY A 222 -7.11 -18.90 -12.66
CA GLY A 222 -8.40 -19.26 -13.30
C GLY A 222 -9.61 -18.42 -12.84
N ILE A 223 -9.48 -17.59 -11.79
CA ILE A 223 -10.59 -16.73 -11.34
C ILE A 223 -10.89 -15.55 -12.29
N GLY A 224 -10.08 -15.35 -13.32
CA GLY A 224 -10.22 -14.27 -14.30
C GLY A 224 -9.96 -14.75 -15.73
N GLU A 225 -9.48 -13.84 -16.59
CA GLU A 225 -9.16 -14.16 -17.98
C GLU A 225 -7.89 -15.04 -18.06
N VAL A 226 -8.03 -16.23 -18.62
CA VAL A 226 -6.94 -17.21 -18.73
C VAL A 226 -6.31 -17.28 -20.12
N ASP A 227 -7.06 -16.88 -21.15
CA ASP A 227 -6.50 -16.78 -22.50
C ASP A 227 -5.42 -15.70 -22.55
N LEU A 228 -4.24 -16.06 -23.01
CA LEU A 228 -3.07 -15.16 -23.00
C LEU A 228 -3.32 -13.90 -23.84
N SER A 229 -3.92 -14.04 -25.02
CA SER A 229 -4.15 -12.91 -25.93
C SER A 229 -5.13 -11.91 -25.34
N LYS A 230 -6.23 -12.41 -24.75
CA LYS A 230 -7.24 -11.56 -24.09
C LYS A 230 -6.72 -10.97 -22.80
N ALA A 231 -6.02 -11.77 -21.99
CA ALA A 231 -5.45 -11.30 -20.72
C ALA A 231 -4.39 -10.22 -20.92
N SER A 232 -3.55 -10.32 -21.95
CA SER A 232 -2.52 -9.32 -22.26
C SER A 232 -3.12 -7.94 -22.56
N LYS A 233 -4.30 -7.89 -23.17
CA LYS A 233 -5.03 -6.63 -23.42
C LYS A 233 -5.60 -5.98 -22.17
N LEU A 234 -5.74 -6.72 -21.07
CA LEU A 234 -6.19 -6.19 -19.79
C LEU A 234 -5.07 -5.62 -18.94
N VAL A 235 -3.81 -6.03 -19.20
CA VAL A 235 -2.66 -5.57 -18.40
C VAL A 235 -2.45 -4.08 -18.59
N LYS A 236 -2.28 -3.37 -17.47
CA LYS A 236 -2.01 -1.93 -17.46
C LYS A 236 -0.53 -1.64 -17.31
N SER A 237 -0.06 -0.65 -18.03
CA SER A 237 1.31 -0.14 -17.98
C SER A 237 1.48 0.91 -16.87
N GLU A 238 2.71 1.39 -16.65
CA GLU A 238 2.97 2.48 -15.72
C GLU A 238 2.35 3.81 -16.20
N SER A 239 2.27 4.04 -17.51
CA SER A 239 1.68 5.25 -18.11
C SER A 239 0.18 5.40 -17.79
N ASP A 240 -0.54 4.29 -17.54
CA ASP A 240 -1.96 4.34 -17.20
C ASP A 240 -2.25 4.96 -15.80
N PHE A 241 -1.20 5.17 -14.99
CA PHE A 241 -1.30 5.70 -13.63
C PHE A 241 -0.59 7.06 -13.42
N ARG A 242 0.13 7.53 -14.44
CA ARG A 242 0.79 8.85 -14.45
C ARG A 242 -0.11 9.99 -14.86
#